data_009a301df7e200116368208f6d945501
#
_entry.id   009a301df7e200116368208f6d945501
#
_cell.length_a   1.000
_cell.length_b   1.000
_cell.length_c   1.000
_cell.angle_alpha   90.00
_cell.angle_beta   90.00
_cell.angle_gamma   90.00
#
_symmetry.space_group_name_H-M   'P 1'
#
loop_
_entity.id
_entity.type
_entity.pdbx_description
1 polymer ?
#
loop_
_entity_poly.entity_id
_entity_poly.type
_entity_poly.pdbx_seq_one_letter_code
_entity_poly.pdbx_strand_id
1 'polypeptide(L)'
;MRSIVFSTVSHLDMYTGEDRKDRWRPLLELLRIHDFKVDRLYFFISHLYRHIVPTLVKDMNNVCPETEIVPVITNLNGVLTYEDIAPAYKVFSAYFEQYRFDLSNERYFFHLGPGNLFQHALMLIMLFHFKRLPFQMLRLA
;
A
#
# COMPACT_ATOMS: atom_id res chain seq x y z
N MET A 1 3.01 17.44 11.17
CA MET A 1 3.66 16.55 10.20
C MET A 1 2.63 15.87 9.30
N ARG A 2 2.94 15.76 8.03
CA ARG A 2 2.11 15.01 7.08
C ARG A 2 2.31 13.51 7.28
N SER A 3 1.24 12.75 7.14
CA SER A 3 1.28 11.29 7.26
C SER A 3 1.23 10.64 5.89
N ILE A 4 2.29 9.92 5.56
CA ILE A 4 2.47 9.25 4.28
C ILE A 4 2.39 7.74 4.51
N VAL A 5 1.51 7.08 3.78
CA VAL A 5 1.27 5.65 3.94
C VAL A 5 1.65 4.91 2.67
N PHE A 6 2.37 3.82 2.84
CA PHE A 6 2.65 2.85 1.78
C PHE A 6 1.84 1.59 2.05
N SER A 7 1.19 1.07 1.03
CA SER A 7 0.39 -0.14 1.15
C SER A 7 0.47 -1.00 -0.10
N THR A 8 -0.02 -2.20 0.01
CA THR A 8 -0.17 -3.11 -1.13
C THR A 8 -1.65 -3.38 -1.36
N VAL A 9 -2.01 -3.62 -2.62
CA VAL A 9 -3.39 -3.96 -2.99
C VAL A 9 -3.64 -5.43 -2.69
N SER A 10 -4.72 -5.71 -1.96
CA SER A 10 -5.19 -7.08 -1.75
C SER A 10 -6.25 -7.45 -2.81
N HIS A 11 -6.56 -8.74 -2.89
CA HIS A 11 -7.63 -9.20 -3.78
C HIS A 11 -8.99 -8.57 -3.41
N LEU A 12 -9.19 -8.21 -2.15
CA LEU A 12 -10.42 -7.55 -1.70
C LEU A 12 -10.55 -6.14 -2.26
N ASP A 13 -9.43 -5.44 -2.48
CA ASP A 13 -9.41 -4.11 -3.08
C ASP A 13 -9.69 -4.16 -4.59
N MET A 14 -9.44 -5.30 -5.23
CA MET A 14 -9.50 -5.43 -6.68
C MET A 14 -10.91 -5.71 -7.22
N TYR A 15 -11.89 -5.83 -6.35
CA TYR A 15 -13.27 -6.05 -6.77
C TYR A 15 -13.84 -4.80 -7.44
N THR A 16 -14.34 -4.95 -8.66
CA THR A 16 -14.83 -3.83 -9.48
C THR A 16 -16.32 -3.89 -9.80
N GLY A 17 -17.06 -4.82 -9.20
CA GLY A 17 -18.50 -4.97 -9.39
C GLY A 17 -19.29 -3.74 -8.95
N GLU A 18 -20.55 -3.63 -9.39
CA GLU A 18 -21.41 -2.49 -9.07
C GLU A 18 -21.71 -2.36 -7.58
N ASP A 19 -21.72 -3.49 -6.85
CA ASP A 19 -21.95 -3.55 -5.42
C ASP A 19 -20.65 -3.37 -4.59
N ARG A 20 -19.56 -2.91 -5.20
CA ARG A 20 -18.28 -2.77 -4.52
C ARG A 20 -18.31 -1.82 -3.32
N LYS A 21 -19.19 -0.84 -3.33
CA LYS A 21 -19.35 0.10 -2.21
C LYS A 21 -19.85 -0.58 -0.93
N ASP A 22 -20.52 -1.73 -1.05
CA ASP A 22 -21.05 -2.49 0.08
C ASP A 22 -20.06 -3.56 0.57
N ARG A 23 -18.89 -3.65 -0.07
CA ARG A 23 -17.88 -4.62 0.28
C ARG A 23 -16.79 -3.99 1.12
N TRP A 24 -16.20 -4.79 2.01
CA TRP A 24 -15.04 -4.39 2.78
C TRP A 24 -13.80 -4.40 1.89
N ARG A 25 -13.18 -3.24 1.76
CA ARG A 25 -11.99 -3.05 0.91
C ARG A 25 -10.92 -2.35 1.75
N PRO A 26 -9.79 -3.01 2.03
CA PRO A 26 -8.80 -2.54 3.01
C PRO A 26 -8.28 -1.11 2.78
N LEU A 27 -8.01 -0.75 1.53
CA LEU A 27 -7.50 0.60 1.23
C LEU A 27 -8.55 1.68 1.50
N LEU A 28 -9.81 1.40 1.22
CA LEU A 28 -10.87 2.35 1.52
C LEU A 28 -11.12 2.47 3.01
N GLU A 29 -11.08 1.36 3.73
CA GLU A 29 -11.25 1.36 5.17
C GLU A 29 -10.12 2.13 5.87
N LEU A 30 -8.88 2.03 5.36
CA LEU A 30 -7.78 2.85 5.84
C LEU A 30 -8.09 4.33 5.76
N LEU A 31 -8.68 4.78 4.65
CA LEU A 31 -9.02 6.19 4.43
C LEU A 31 -10.22 6.66 5.24
N ARG A 32 -11.02 5.75 5.82
CA ARG A 32 -12.18 6.06 6.64
C ARG A 32 -11.89 6.20 8.12
N ILE A 33 -10.66 5.98 8.55
CA ILE A 33 -10.28 6.09 9.97
C ILE A 33 -10.36 7.56 10.40
N HIS A 34 -11.16 7.85 11.42
CA HIS A 34 -11.39 9.22 11.89
C HIS A 34 -10.15 9.85 12.55
N ASP A 35 -9.43 9.07 13.34
CA ASP A 35 -8.33 9.59 14.15
C ASP A 35 -6.98 9.53 13.43
N PHE A 36 -6.96 9.14 12.20
CA PHE A 36 -5.74 9.02 11.41
C PHE A 36 -5.94 9.60 10.01
N LYS A 37 -5.36 10.76 9.78
CA LYS A 37 -5.42 11.42 8.47
C LYS A 37 -4.27 10.94 7.61
N VAL A 38 -4.58 10.42 6.42
CA VAL A 38 -3.61 10.07 5.41
C VAL A 38 -3.47 11.25 4.44
N ASP A 39 -2.30 11.86 4.39
CA ASP A 39 -2.04 12.97 3.47
C ASP A 39 -1.66 12.46 2.07
N ARG A 40 -0.89 11.39 2.00
CA ARG A 40 -0.55 10.74 0.73
C ARG A 40 -0.54 9.24 0.92
N LEU A 41 -1.16 8.52 -0.02
CA LEU A 41 -1.20 7.07 -0.02
C LEU A 41 -0.56 6.54 -1.31
N TYR A 42 0.52 5.79 -1.14
CA TYR A 42 1.11 4.99 -2.20
C TYR A 42 0.58 3.57 -2.09
N PHE A 43 0.09 3.01 -3.18
CA PHE A 43 -0.25 1.60 -3.17
C PHE A 43 0.43 0.87 -4.32
N PHE A 44 1.05 -0.25 -4.01
CA PHE A 44 1.75 -1.09 -4.98
C PHE A 44 0.77 -2.08 -5.58
N ILE A 45 0.73 -2.13 -6.89
CA ILE A 45 -0.17 -3.02 -7.64
C ILE A 45 0.58 -3.66 -8.80
N SER A 46 0.29 -4.95 -9.05
CA SER A 46 0.86 -5.66 -10.20
C SER A 46 0.37 -5.06 -11.52
N HIS A 47 1.27 -5.01 -12.51
CA HIS A 47 0.94 -4.57 -13.86
C HIS A 47 -0.21 -5.39 -14.49
N LEU A 48 -0.42 -6.62 -14.03
CA LEU A 48 -1.50 -7.48 -14.50
C LEU A 48 -2.88 -6.93 -14.16
N TYR A 49 -2.96 -6.09 -13.13
CA TYR A 49 -4.23 -5.53 -12.65
C TYR A 49 -4.31 -4.02 -12.87
N ARG A 50 -3.44 -3.45 -13.69
CA ARG A 50 -3.43 -1.98 -13.92
C ARG A 50 -4.75 -1.44 -14.47
N HIS A 51 -5.55 -2.28 -15.09
CA HIS A 51 -6.84 -1.87 -15.64
C HIS A 51 -7.87 -1.49 -14.57
N ILE A 52 -7.69 -1.93 -13.32
CA ILE A 52 -8.60 -1.58 -12.22
C ILE A 52 -8.19 -0.29 -11.51
N VAL A 53 -6.98 0.24 -11.77
CA VAL A 53 -6.45 1.42 -11.08
C VAL A 53 -7.38 2.63 -11.19
N PRO A 54 -7.92 2.98 -12.37
CA PRO A 54 -8.82 4.14 -12.46
C PRO A 54 -10.05 4.03 -11.55
N THR A 55 -10.67 2.85 -11.48
CA THR A 55 -11.84 2.62 -10.61
C THR A 55 -11.45 2.73 -9.13
N LEU A 56 -10.35 2.10 -8.76
CA LEU A 56 -9.87 2.10 -7.38
C LEU A 56 -9.50 3.52 -6.91
N VAL A 57 -8.78 4.26 -7.73
CA VAL A 57 -8.40 5.66 -7.43
C VAL A 57 -9.64 6.54 -7.30
N LYS A 58 -10.61 6.37 -8.19
CA LYS A 58 -11.86 7.12 -8.13
C LYS A 58 -12.61 6.86 -6.82
N ASP A 59 -12.70 5.59 -6.42
CA ASP A 59 -13.39 5.22 -5.19
C ASP A 59 -12.67 5.79 -3.95
N MET A 60 -11.33 5.76 -3.95
CA MET A 60 -10.54 6.34 -2.87
C MET A 60 -10.70 7.86 -2.79
N ASN A 61 -10.70 8.55 -3.93
CA ASN A 61 -10.92 9.99 -3.98
C ASN A 61 -12.32 10.38 -3.50
N ASN A 62 -13.32 9.53 -3.73
CA ASN A 62 -14.67 9.77 -3.22
C ASN A 62 -14.76 9.62 -1.70
N VAL A 63 -13.98 8.70 -1.13
CA VAL A 63 -13.95 8.49 0.33
C VAL A 63 -13.17 9.61 1.02
N CYS A 64 -12.03 10.00 0.47
CA CYS A 64 -11.17 11.01 1.07
C CYS A 64 -10.56 11.92 0.00
N PRO A 65 -11.27 12.98 -0.41
CA PRO A 65 -10.79 13.87 -1.48
C PRO A 65 -9.48 14.59 -1.15
N GLU A 66 -9.15 14.74 0.14
CA GLU A 66 -7.95 15.46 0.56
C GLU A 66 -6.68 14.60 0.50
N THR A 67 -6.81 13.29 0.37
CA THR A 67 -5.65 12.40 0.29
C THR A 67 -5.14 12.34 -1.15
N GLU A 68 -3.84 12.60 -1.33
CA GLU A 68 -3.17 12.35 -2.61
C GLU A 68 -2.97 10.85 -2.78
N ILE A 69 -3.52 10.30 -3.87
CA ILE A 69 -3.44 8.87 -4.16
C ILE A 69 -2.41 8.63 -5.26
N VAL A 70 -1.42 7.81 -4.98
CA VAL A 70 -0.31 7.53 -5.91
C VAL A 70 -0.23 6.02 -6.16
N PRO A 71 -0.73 5.53 -7.30
CA PRO A 71 -0.53 4.14 -7.68
C PRO A 71 0.91 3.89 -8.11
N VAL A 72 1.49 2.78 -7.65
CA VAL A 72 2.82 2.34 -8.06
C VAL A 72 2.68 0.98 -8.72
N ILE A 73 2.80 0.96 -10.05
CA ILE A 73 2.64 -0.26 -10.84
C ILE A 73 3.97 -1.00 -10.87
N THR A 74 3.95 -2.27 -10.49
CA THR A 74 5.13 -3.13 -10.44
C THR A 74 5.08 -4.22 -11.51
N ASN A 75 6.24 -4.77 -11.84
CA ASN A 75 6.35 -5.91 -12.77
C ASN A 75 6.11 -7.25 -12.07
N LEU A 76 5.74 -7.23 -10.80
CA LEU A 76 5.51 -8.46 -10.05
C LEU A 76 4.13 -9.03 -10.35
N ASN A 77 4.06 -10.37 -10.42
CA ASN A 77 2.77 -11.06 -10.55
C ASN A 77 2.04 -11.20 -9.21
N GLY A 78 2.71 -10.86 -8.10
CA GLY A 78 2.19 -10.94 -6.76
C GLY A 78 3.19 -11.63 -5.83
N VAL A 79 2.85 -11.70 -4.55
CA VAL A 79 3.64 -12.42 -3.54
C VAL A 79 2.74 -13.51 -2.96
N LEU A 80 2.67 -14.65 -3.62
CA LEU A 80 1.77 -15.76 -3.26
C LEU A 80 2.49 -16.91 -2.57
N THR A 81 3.80 -17.06 -2.80
CA THR A 81 4.63 -18.12 -2.22
C THR A 81 5.96 -17.54 -1.75
N TYR A 82 6.72 -18.34 -0.99
CA TYR A 82 8.04 -17.92 -0.54
C TYR A 82 9.01 -17.65 -1.71
N GLU A 83 8.80 -18.27 -2.86
CA GLU A 83 9.62 -18.07 -4.06
C GLU A 83 9.45 -16.67 -4.65
N ASP A 84 8.33 -16.02 -4.37
CA ASP A 84 8.04 -14.66 -4.83
C ASP A 84 8.71 -13.59 -3.96
N ILE A 85 9.19 -13.96 -2.76
CA ILE A 85 9.72 -12.99 -1.80
C ILE A 85 10.99 -12.31 -2.33
N ALA A 86 11.94 -13.08 -2.89
CA ALA A 86 13.19 -12.51 -3.36
C ALA A 86 13.01 -11.54 -4.54
N PRO A 87 12.22 -11.86 -5.58
CA PRO A 87 11.92 -10.89 -6.65
C PRO A 87 11.21 -9.64 -6.13
N ALA A 88 10.24 -9.82 -5.25
CA ALA A 88 9.50 -8.70 -4.66
C ALA A 88 10.41 -7.80 -3.80
N TYR A 89 11.28 -8.41 -3.01
CA TYR A 89 12.26 -7.68 -2.21
C TYR A 89 13.14 -6.77 -3.09
N LYS A 90 13.60 -7.26 -4.24
CA LYS A 90 14.41 -6.45 -5.16
C LYS A 90 13.63 -5.24 -5.69
N VAL A 91 12.38 -5.44 -6.07
CA VAL A 91 11.55 -4.35 -6.62
C VAL A 91 11.28 -3.28 -5.56
N PHE A 92 10.87 -3.69 -4.37
CA PHE A 92 10.61 -2.73 -3.29
C PHE A 92 11.88 -2.04 -2.80
N SER A 93 13.00 -2.76 -2.71
CA SER A 93 14.28 -2.19 -2.33
C SER A 93 14.71 -1.09 -3.29
N ALA A 94 14.64 -1.37 -4.59
CA ALA A 94 14.99 -0.39 -5.61
C ALA A 94 14.09 0.85 -5.53
N TYR A 95 12.79 0.66 -5.29
CA TYR A 95 11.86 1.76 -5.14
C TYR A 95 12.22 2.65 -3.94
N PHE A 96 12.44 2.05 -2.76
CA PHE A 96 12.72 2.81 -1.55
C PHE A 96 14.11 3.42 -1.53
N GLU A 97 15.08 2.84 -2.22
CA GLU A 97 16.40 3.45 -2.38
C GLU A 97 16.34 4.78 -3.16
N GLN A 98 15.39 4.91 -4.07
CA GLN A 98 15.21 6.12 -4.87
C GLN A 98 14.23 7.11 -4.26
N TYR A 99 13.41 6.67 -3.31
CA TYR A 99 12.42 7.54 -2.68
C TYR A 99 13.10 8.54 -1.75
N ARG A 100 12.70 9.80 -1.87
CA ARG A 100 13.25 10.88 -1.01
C ARG A 100 12.38 11.06 0.21
N PHE A 101 12.82 10.54 1.34
CA PHE A 101 12.15 10.72 2.63
C PHE A 101 12.43 12.11 3.18
N ASP A 102 11.38 12.80 3.60
CA ASP A 102 11.46 14.11 4.23
C ASP A 102 11.08 13.98 5.72
N LEU A 103 12.07 13.62 6.54
CA LEU A 103 11.85 13.35 7.97
C LEU A 103 11.51 14.61 8.78
N SER A 104 11.74 15.80 8.21
CA SER A 104 11.43 17.06 8.89
C SER A 104 9.93 17.39 8.82
N ASN A 105 9.25 17.00 7.75
CA ASN A 105 7.87 17.39 7.47
C ASN A 105 6.90 16.23 7.34
N GLU A 106 7.42 15.01 7.19
CA GLU A 106 6.60 13.84 6.92
C GLU A 106 6.98 12.70 7.86
N ARG A 107 5.99 11.94 8.25
CA ARG A 107 6.15 10.66 8.93
C ARG A 107 5.57 9.56 8.06
N TYR A 108 6.17 8.39 8.13
CA TYR A 108 5.92 7.31 7.19
C TYR A 108 5.39 6.08 7.88
N PHE A 109 4.40 5.48 7.24
CA PHE A 109 3.73 4.28 7.76
C PHE A 109 3.69 3.22 6.68
N PHE A 110 3.85 1.98 7.08
CA PHE A 110 3.58 0.84 6.22
C PHE A 110 2.28 0.18 6.68
N HIS A 111 1.29 0.16 5.78
CA HIS A 111 -0.01 -0.43 6.06
C HIS A 111 0.04 -1.93 5.83
N LEU A 112 -0.12 -2.71 6.91
CA LEU A 112 -0.31 -4.14 6.84
C LEU A 112 -1.80 -4.42 6.74
N GLY A 113 -2.29 -4.47 5.52
CA GLY A 113 -3.66 -4.89 5.25
C GLY A 113 -3.80 -6.40 5.33
N PRO A 114 -5.00 -6.91 5.08
CA PRO A 114 -5.20 -8.35 4.92
C PRO A 114 -4.42 -8.80 3.69
N GLY A 115 -3.34 -9.48 3.94
CA GLY A 115 -2.50 -10.09 2.94
C GLY A 115 -2.19 -11.51 3.36
N ASN A 116 -1.51 -12.26 2.51
CA ASN A 116 -1.07 -13.58 2.89
C ASN A 116 0.20 -13.50 3.75
N LEU A 117 0.58 -14.64 4.33
CA LEU A 117 1.74 -14.74 5.20
C LEU A 117 3.02 -14.26 4.51
N PHE A 118 3.18 -14.55 3.23
CA PHE A 118 4.40 -14.21 2.48
C PHE A 118 4.53 -12.72 2.26
N GLN A 119 3.42 -12.01 2.01
CA GLN A 119 3.43 -10.55 1.91
C GLN A 119 3.82 -9.92 3.25
N HIS A 120 3.27 -10.40 4.35
CA HIS A 120 3.63 -9.91 5.68
C HIS A 120 5.08 -10.21 6.03
N ALA A 121 5.57 -11.40 5.69
CA ALA A 121 6.97 -11.76 5.90
C ALA A 121 7.90 -10.85 5.11
N LEU A 122 7.58 -10.56 3.85
CA LEU A 122 8.35 -9.63 3.03
C LEU A 122 8.45 -8.25 3.68
N MET A 123 7.34 -7.71 4.17
CA MET A 123 7.31 -6.41 4.82
C MET A 123 8.19 -6.39 6.06
N LEU A 124 8.12 -7.42 6.89
CA LEU A 124 8.94 -7.55 8.09
C LEU A 124 10.44 -7.64 7.74
N ILE A 125 10.78 -8.44 6.74
CA ILE A 125 12.17 -8.55 6.27
C ILE A 125 12.69 -7.20 5.82
N MET A 126 11.89 -6.45 5.06
CA MET A 126 12.29 -5.13 4.59
C MET A 126 12.50 -4.15 5.74
N LEU A 127 11.61 -4.14 6.73
CA LEU A 127 11.74 -3.28 7.89
C LEU A 127 12.99 -3.58 8.73
N PHE A 128 13.33 -4.86 8.88
CA PHE A 128 14.54 -5.26 9.60
C PHE A 128 15.82 -5.03 8.82
N HIS A 129 15.77 -5.28 7.51
CA HIS A 129 16.96 -5.19 6.67
C HIS A 129 17.34 -3.75 6.38
N PHE A 130 16.34 -2.91 6.15
CA PHE A 130 16.52 -1.47 5.96
C PHE A 130 16.27 -0.72 7.25
N LYS A 131 17.17 -0.84 8.23
CA LYS A 131 17.13 -0.06 9.47
C LYS A 131 17.06 1.45 9.23
N ARG A 132 17.28 1.89 7.99
CA ARG A 132 17.21 3.28 7.57
C ARG A 132 15.82 3.73 7.14
N LEU A 133 14.90 2.79 6.92
CA LEU A 133 13.54 3.14 6.51
C LEU A 133 12.76 3.63 7.73
N PRO A 134 12.22 4.84 7.68
CA PRO A 134 11.59 5.46 8.83
C PRO A 134 10.12 5.05 8.97
N PHE A 135 9.80 3.80 8.71
CA PHE A 135 8.43 3.33 8.75
C PHE A 135 7.96 2.93 10.13
N GLN A 136 6.74 3.36 10.46
CA GLN A 136 5.94 2.76 11.51
C GLN A 136 4.95 1.80 10.88
N MET A 137 4.64 0.71 11.59
CA MET A 137 3.66 -0.26 11.13
C MET A 137 2.26 0.22 11.45
N LEU A 138 1.39 0.20 10.46
CA LEU A 138 -0.02 0.51 10.62
C LEU A 138 -0.84 -0.73 10.31
N ARG A 139 -1.55 -1.23 11.31
CA ARG A 139 -2.40 -2.40 11.18
C ARG A 139 -3.83 -2.02 11.52
N LEU A 140 -4.74 -2.34 10.61
CA LEU A 140 -6.17 -2.25 10.88
C LEU A 140 -6.62 -3.55 11.56
N ALA A 141 -7.31 -3.38 12.65
CA ALA A 141 -7.90 -4.51 13.36
C ALA A 141 -9.11 -5.08 12.59
#